data_bd691b2da75bd3f69af7a3c7b7540e44
#
_entry.id   bd691b2da75bd3f69af7a3c7b7540e44
#
_cell.length_a   1.000
_cell.length_b   1.000
_cell.length_c   1.000
_cell.angle_alpha   90.00
_cell.angle_beta   90.00
_cell.angle_gamma   90.00
#
_symmetry.space_group_name_H-M   'P 1'
#
loop_
_entity.id
_entity.type
_entity.pdbx_description
1 polymer ?
#
loop_
_entity_poly.entity_id
_entity_poly.type
_entity_poly.pdbx_seq_one_letter_code
_entity_poly.pdbx_strand_id
1 'polypeptide(L)'
;MWLKMARVETERVATWFVYAAIINTMLALLYVTVFLLPDTIGNGNIPPKGDLFSLSTAVAMFPGTWLLIAFFVHIFVGILGMAGWAGVYYISSRVMNKRTTNTLLARGHLILTALGVYVTTTFFSLAGFIGGRAMLPETGCVVLVDQCMGAGMAIVQTLITFTVIPTGAGMGLALTGTAIGIINILITLRQKE
;
A
#
# COMPACT_ATOMS: atom_id res chain seq x y z
N MET A 1 16.61 -35.66 -12.02
CA MET A 1 15.28 -35.52 -11.37
C MET A 1 15.21 -34.32 -10.43
N TRP A 2 16.12 -34.15 -9.48
CA TRP A 2 16.20 -33.07 -8.51
C TRP A 2 16.31 -31.66 -9.13
N LEU A 3 17.06 -31.52 -10.24
CA LEU A 3 17.20 -30.24 -10.95
C LEU A 3 15.87 -29.68 -11.50
N LYS A 4 14.99 -30.55 -12.00
CA LYS A 4 13.66 -30.15 -12.47
C LYS A 4 12.75 -29.67 -11.33
N MET A 5 12.78 -30.36 -10.18
CA MET A 5 11.92 -29.99 -9.04
C MET A 5 12.29 -28.62 -8.47
N ALA A 6 13.58 -28.34 -8.27
CA ALA A 6 14.01 -27.05 -7.73
C ALA A 6 13.72 -25.86 -8.66
N ARG A 7 13.77 -26.06 -9.99
CA ARG A 7 13.37 -25.05 -10.97
C ARG A 7 11.88 -24.74 -10.88
N VAL A 8 11.05 -25.76 -10.75
CA VAL A 8 9.58 -25.61 -10.59
C VAL A 8 9.24 -24.82 -9.33
N GLU A 9 9.96 -24.99 -8.22
CA GLU A 9 9.71 -24.24 -6.99
C GLU A 9 10.03 -22.73 -7.13
N THR A 10 11.13 -22.37 -7.80
CA THR A 10 11.50 -20.96 -7.99
C THR A 10 10.53 -20.25 -8.93
N GLU A 11 10.08 -20.92 -9.98
CA GLU A 11 9.05 -20.40 -10.88
C GLU A 11 7.73 -20.17 -10.13
N ARG A 12 7.39 -21.07 -9.22
CA ARG A 12 6.21 -20.94 -8.35
C ARG A 12 6.32 -19.71 -7.44
N VAL A 13 7.50 -19.39 -6.90
CA VAL A 13 7.72 -18.18 -6.11
C VAL A 13 7.48 -16.91 -6.95
N ALA A 14 8.08 -16.82 -8.14
CA ALA A 14 7.85 -15.69 -9.05
C ALA A 14 6.35 -15.52 -9.36
N THR A 15 5.65 -16.64 -9.61
CA THR A 15 4.21 -16.65 -9.87
C THR A 15 3.39 -16.10 -8.68
N TRP A 16 3.77 -16.40 -7.44
CA TRP A 16 3.09 -15.84 -6.27
C TRP A 16 3.21 -14.33 -6.19
N PHE A 17 4.38 -13.77 -6.51
CA PHE A 17 4.57 -12.33 -6.57
C PHE A 17 3.76 -11.68 -7.70
N VAL A 18 3.62 -12.35 -8.85
CA VAL A 18 2.75 -11.90 -9.95
C VAL A 18 1.29 -11.86 -9.48
N TYR A 19 0.80 -12.92 -8.83
CA TYR A 19 -0.56 -12.92 -8.29
C TYR A 19 -0.77 -11.82 -7.25
N ALA A 20 0.19 -11.60 -6.37
CA ALA A 20 0.13 -10.51 -5.41
C ALA A 20 0.04 -9.14 -6.10
N ALA A 21 0.83 -8.90 -7.16
CA ALA A 21 0.77 -7.67 -7.95
C ALA A 21 -0.61 -7.50 -8.64
N ILE A 22 -1.18 -8.58 -9.20
CA ILE A 22 -2.52 -8.54 -9.83
C ILE A 22 -3.60 -8.24 -8.78
N ILE A 23 -3.58 -8.90 -7.63
CA ILE A 23 -4.52 -8.64 -6.54
C ILE A 23 -4.42 -7.19 -6.08
N ASN A 24 -3.20 -6.68 -5.89
CA ASN A 24 -2.98 -5.29 -5.51
C ASN A 24 -3.47 -4.31 -6.59
N THR A 25 -3.34 -4.64 -7.87
CA THR A 25 -3.90 -3.83 -8.96
C THR A 25 -5.42 -3.78 -8.89
N MET A 26 -6.08 -4.92 -8.64
CA MET A 26 -7.53 -4.97 -8.46
C MET A 26 -7.99 -4.16 -7.24
N LEU A 27 -7.26 -4.24 -6.12
CA LEU A 27 -7.54 -3.44 -4.93
C LEU A 27 -7.32 -1.95 -5.19
N ALA A 28 -6.29 -1.57 -5.96
CA ALA A 28 -6.07 -0.17 -6.35
C ALA A 28 -7.20 0.37 -7.23
N LEU A 29 -7.69 -0.43 -8.19
CA LEU A 29 -8.84 -0.07 -9.02
C LEU A 29 -10.11 0.09 -8.17
N LEU A 30 -10.36 -0.83 -7.24
CA LEU A 30 -11.46 -0.72 -6.29
C LEU A 30 -11.32 0.55 -5.44
N TYR A 31 -10.12 0.85 -4.96
CA TYR A 31 -9.82 2.05 -4.19
C TYR A 31 -10.14 3.32 -4.98
N VAL A 32 -9.69 3.41 -6.23
CA VAL A 32 -10.00 4.53 -7.13
C VAL A 32 -11.52 4.65 -7.34
N THR A 33 -12.19 3.52 -7.60
CA THR A 33 -13.63 3.50 -7.87
C THR A 33 -14.44 3.97 -6.66
N VAL A 34 -14.06 3.53 -5.46
CA VAL A 34 -14.80 3.84 -4.23
C VAL A 34 -14.48 5.24 -3.71
N PHE A 35 -13.23 5.66 -3.81
CA PHE A 35 -12.76 6.88 -3.12
C PHE A 35 -12.52 8.08 -4.05
N LEU A 36 -12.27 7.87 -5.35
CA LEU A 36 -11.90 8.94 -6.26
C LEU A 36 -12.95 9.24 -7.36
N LEU A 37 -13.78 8.23 -7.74
CA LEU A 37 -14.78 8.41 -8.81
C LEU A 37 -16.08 9.09 -8.40
N PRO A 38 -16.59 9.05 -7.16
CA PRO A 38 -17.88 9.65 -6.81
C PRO A 38 -18.02 11.12 -7.21
N ASP A 39 -16.92 11.88 -7.17
CA ASP A 39 -16.91 13.29 -7.54
C ASP A 39 -17.00 13.56 -9.05
N THR A 40 -16.60 12.60 -9.87
CA THR A 40 -16.56 12.76 -11.33
C THR A 40 -17.88 12.38 -12.01
N ILE A 41 -18.73 11.63 -11.34
CA ILE A 41 -20.01 11.11 -11.87
C ILE A 41 -21.19 11.97 -11.43
N GLY A 42 -21.03 12.85 -10.45
CA GLY A 42 -22.04 13.82 -10.04
C GLY A 42 -22.33 14.81 -11.17
N ASN A 43 -23.58 14.82 -11.63
CA ASN A 43 -24.07 15.74 -12.67
C ASN A 43 -23.65 17.17 -12.34
N GLY A 44 -22.80 17.76 -13.17
CA GLY A 44 -22.02 19.00 -13.09
C GLY A 44 -22.73 20.32 -12.74
N ASN A 45 -23.73 20.34 -11.89
CA ASN A 45 -24.48 21.56 -11.57
C ASN A 45 -24.60 21.93 -10.09
N ILE A 46 -24.00 21.16 -9.18
CA ILE A 46 -24.03 21.52 -7.75
C ILE A 46 -22.68 21.08 -7.19
N PRO A 47 -21.94 21.95 -6.44
CA PRO A 47 -20.94 21.42 -5.54
C PRO A 47 -21.69 20.45 -4.64
N PRO A 48 -21.35 19.16 -4.66
CA PRO A 48 -22.13 18.17 -3.95
C PRO A 48 -22.10 18.55 -2.47
N LYS A 49 -23.25 18.92 -1.94
CA LYS A 49 -23.46 19.06 -0.52
C LYS A 49 -23.17 17.71 0.08
N GLY A 50 -22.00 17.56 0.68
CA GLY A 50 -21.67 16.39 1.51
C GLY A 50 -21.08 15.18 0.81
N ASP A 51 -20.59 15.27 -0.44
CA ASP A 51 -19.86 14.15 -1.03
C ASP A 51 -18.52 13.96 -0.33
N LEU A 52 -18.46 12.82 0.32
CA LEU A 52 -17.47 12.39 1.30
C LEU A 52 -16.03 12.39 0.79
N PHE A 53 -15.83 12.47 -0.54
CA PHE A 53 -14.57 12.20 -1.17
C PHE A 53 -14.35 13.06 -2.41
N SER A 54 -14.16 14.35 -2.24
CA SER A 54 -13.61 15.08 -3.37
C SER A 54 -12.09 14.88 -3.37
N LEU A 55 -11.55 14.44 -4.50
CA LEU A 55 -10.11 14.41 -4.74
C LEU A 55 -9.50 15.79 -4.44
N SER A 56 -10.21 16.86 -4.78
CA SER A 56 -9.85 18.22 -4.45
C SER A 56 -9.73 18.47 -2.95
N THR A 57 -10.61 17.91 -2.14
CA THR A 57 -10.57 18.03 -0.68
C THR A 57 -9.45 17.18 -0.08
N ALA A 58 -9.27 15.97 -0.59
CA ALA A 58 -8.17 15.09 -0.16
C ALA A 58 -6.79 15.67 -0.49
N VAL A 59 -6.68 16.40 -1.61
CA VAL A 59 -5.43 17.05 -2.04
C VAL A 59 -5.22 18.42 -1.38
N ALA A 60 -6.29 19.16 -1.12
CA ALA A 60 -6.22 20.55 -0.67
C ALA A 60 -6.01 20.69 0.84
N MET A 61 -6.38 19.69 1.65
CA MET A 61 -6.34 19.80 3.10
C MET A 61 -5.58 18.65 3.76
N PHE A 62 -4.54 18.99 4.53
CA PHE A 62 -3.98 18.08 5.51
C PHE A 62 -5.05 17.83 6.60
N PRO A 63 -5.38 16.58 7.00
CA PRO A 63 -4.71 15.31 6.73
C PRO A 63 -5.28 14.47 5.56
N GLY A 64 -6.18 15.00 4.76
CA GLY A 64 -6.73 14.31 3.58
C GLY A 64 -5.65 13.78 2.62
N THR A 65 -4.51 14.47 2.52
CA THR A 65 -3.34 14.05 1.75
C THR A 65 -2.81 12.66 2.14
N TRP A 66 -3.09 12.16 3.34
CA TRP A 66 -2.71 10.82 3.76
C TRP A 66 -3.42 9.73 2.96
N LEU A 67 -4.61 10.02 2.44
CA LEU A 67 -5.31 9.13 1.52
C LEU A 67 -4.51 8.93 0.22
N LEU A 68 -3.94 10.00 -0.33
CA LEU A 68 -3.07 9.93 -1.51
C LEU A 68 -1.75 9.21 -1.21
N ILE A 69 -1.14 9.48 -0.05
CA ILE A 69 0.07 8.78 0.36
C ILE A 69 -0.20 7.27 0.46
N ALA A 70 -1.33 6.87 1.06
CA ALA A 70 -1.74 5.47 1.12
C ALA A 70 -1.85 4.85 -0.28
N PHE A 71 -2.49 5.55 -1.20
CA PHE A 71 -2.64 5.11 -2.59
C PHE A 71 -1.29 4.97 -3.30
N PHE A 72 -0.39 5.94 -3.17
CA PHE A 72 0.95 5.85 -3.75
C PHE A 72 1.78 4.73 -3.14
N VAL A 73 1.75 4.53 -1.81
CA VAL A 73 2.42 3.39 -1.17
C VAL A 73 1.89 2.07 -1.72
N HIS A 74 0.56 1.97 -1.92
CA HIS A 74 -0.05 0.78 -2.50
C HIS A 74 0.42 0.51 -3.93
N ILE A 75 0.51 1.54 -4.77
CA ILE A 75 1.00 1.41 -6.15
C ILE A 75 2.49 1.07 -6.17
N PHE A 76 3.34 1.86 -5.50
CA PHE A 76 4.78 1.71 -5.62
C PHE A 76 5.30 0.46 -4.93
N VAL A 77 4.80 0.12 -3.74
CA VAL A 77 5.28 -1.05 -3.00
C VAL A 77 4.42 -2.28 -3.28
N GLY A 78 3.10 -2.11 -3.30
CA GLY A 78 2.17 -3.22 -3.48
C GLY A 78 2.11 -3.74 -4.92
N ILE A 79 2.12 -2.87 -5.93
CA ILE A 79 2.02 -3.29 -7.34
C ILE A 79 3.40 -3.38 -7.96
N LEU A 80 4.10 -2.25 -8.09
CA LEU A 80 5.38 -2.19 -8.78
C LEU A 80 6.48 -2.95 -8.02
N GLY A 81 6.49 -2.87 -6.70
CA GLY A 81 7.42 -3.63 -5.86
C GLY A 81 7.23 -5.14 -6.01
N MET A 82 5.98 -5.63 -5.93
CA MET A 82 5.70 -7.06 -6.11
C MET A 82 6.01 -7.53 -7.54
N ALA A 83 5.66 -6.76 -8.56
CA ALA A 83 6.01 -7.09 -9.95
C ALA A 83 7.54 -7.09 -10.17
N GLY A 84 8.26 -6.13 -9.59
CA GLY A 84 9.72 -6.08 -9.61
C GLY A 84 10.34 -7.31 -8.98
N TRP A 85 9.88 -7.74 -7.80
CA TRP A 85 10.36 -8.95 -7.14
C TRP A 85 10.03 -10.22 -7.91
N ALA A 86 8.86 -10.30 -8.58
CA ALA A 86 8.55 -11.38 -9.51
C ALA A 86 9.62 -11.47 -10.61
N GLY A 87 9.99 -10.34 -11.20
CA GLY A 87 11.05 -10.24 -12.19
C GLY A 87 12.41 -10.70 -11.67
N VAL A 88 12.80 -10.25 -10.45
CA VAL A 88 14.07 -10.66 -9.82
C VAL A 88 14.14 -12.17 -9.60
N TYR A 89 13.08 -12.77 -9.05
CA TYR A 89 13.03 -14.23 -8.85
C TYR A 89 13.02 -14.98 -10.20
N TYR A 90 12.32 -14.48 -11.20
CA TYR A 90 12.29 -15.06 -12.54
C TYR A 90 13.67 -15.02 -13.21
N ILE A 91 14.32 -13.85 -13.23
CA ILE A 91 15.66 -13.68 -13.82
C ILE A 91 16.67 -14.57 -13.11
N SER A 92 16.66 -14.60 -11.78
CA SER A 92 17.54 -15.43 -10.98
C SER A 92 17.44 -16.91 -11.36
N SER A 93 16.22 -17.41 -11.59
CA SER A 93 16.00 -18.83 -11.90
C SER A 93 16.21 -19.17 -13.38
N ARG A 94 15.71 -18.33 -14.29
CA ARG A 94 15.67 -18.64 -15.72
C ARG A 94 16.89 -18.15 -16.48
N VAL A 95 17.35 -16.94 -16.19
CA VAL A 95 18.46 -16.32 -16.91
C VAL A 95 19.80 -16.71 -16.30
N MET A 96 19.89 -16.62 -14.96
CA MET A 96 21.13 -16.93 -14.24
C MET A 96 21.26 -18.41 -13.87
N ASN A 97 20.26 -19.22 -14.17
CA ASN A 97 20.19 -20.66 -13.85
C ASN A 97 20.47 -20.99 -12.37
N LYS A 98 20.22 -20.03 -11.46
CA LYS A 98 20.39 -20.18 -10.02
C LYS A 98 19.11 -20.70 -9.37
N ARG A 99 19.24 -21.54 -8.36
CA ARG A 99 18.09 -22.05 -7.61
C ARG A 99 17.78 -21.11 -6.45
N THR A 100 16.51 -20.83 -6.20
CA THR A 100 16.12 -20.16 -4.94
C THR A 100 16.52 -21.05 -3.78
N THR A 101 17.43 -20.57 -2.95
CA THR A 101 18.06 -21.39 -1.89
C THR A 101 17.10 -21.77 -0.80
N ASN A 102 16.13 -20.88 -0.50
CA ASN A 102 15.22 -21.07 0.61
C ASN A 102 13.82 -20.55 0.29
N THR A 103 12.92 -21.48 0.00
CA THR A 103 11.50 -21.19 -0.27
C THR A 103 10.80 -20.58 0.93
N LEU A 104 11.23 -20.88 2.16
CA LEU A 104 10.67 -20.29 3.37
C LEU A 104 10.98 -18.79 3.46
N LEU A 105 12.23 -18.40 3.15
CA LEU A 105 12.60 -16.97 3.08
C LEU A 105 11.82 -16.24 2.00
N ALA A 106 11.61 -16.87 0.83
CA ALA A 106 10.82 -16.26 -0.25
C ALA A 106 9.34 -16.08 0.14
N ARG A 107 8.75 -17.05 0.85
CA ARG A 107 7.39 -16.92 1.39
C ARG A 107 7.32 -15.87 2.49
N GLY A 108 8.27 -15.87 3.41
CA GLY A 108 8.37 -14.85 4.45
C GLY A 108 8.47 -13.44 3.87
N HIS A 109 9.31 -13.25 2.84
CA HIS A 109 9.40 -12.01 2.09
C HIS A 109 8.04 -11.59 1.54
N LEU A 110 7.36 -12.45 0.80
CA LEU A 110 6.05 -12.15 0.21
C LEU A 110 5.01 -11.77 1.28
N ILE A 111 4.87 -12.61 2.31
CA ILE A 111 3.85 -12.42 3.35
C ILE A 111 4.10 -11.13 4.15
N LEU A 112 5.35 -10.92 4.60
CA LEU A 112 5.68 -9.74 5.40
C LEU A 112 5.54 -8.44 4.59
N THR A 113 5.97 -8.45 3.33
CA THR A 113 5.82 -7.28 2.47
C THR A 113 4.35 -6.99 2.16
N ALA A 114 3.57 -8.01 1.79
CA ALA A 114 2.14 -7.84 1.52
C ALA A 114 1.37 -7.37 2.76
N LEU A 115 1.57 -8.02 3.90
CA LEU A 115 0.94 -7.63 5.16
C LEU A 115 1.34 -6.21 5.56
N GLY A 116 2.62 -5.88 5.44
CA GLY A 116 3.12 -4.53 5.73
C GLY A 116 2.47 -3.46 4.85
N VAL A 117 2.34 -3.70 3.55
CA VAL A 117 1.64 -2.81 2.63
C VAL A 117 0.18 -2.64 3.04
N TYR A 118 -0.54 -3.73 3.29
CA TYR A 118 -1.96 -3.65 3.64
C TYR A 118 -2.21 -2.92 4.97
N VAL A 119 -1.42 -3.21 6.00
CA VAL A 119 -1.52 -2.51 7.28
C VAL A 119 -1.23 -1.01 7.09
N THR A 120 -0.13 -0.66 6.43
CA THR A 120 0.24 0.74 6.21
C THR A 120 -0.83 1.49 5.43
N THR A 121 -1.27 0.94 4.29
CA THR A 121 -2.24 1.61 3.42
C THR A 121 -3.61 1.73 4.07
N THR A 122 -4.05 0.73 4.82
CA THR A 122 -5.35 0.76 5.53
C THR A 122 -5.36 1.87 6.59
N PHE A 123 -4.33 1.94 7.44
CA PHE A 123 -4.30 2.94 8.51
C PHE A 123 -4.07 4.36 7.99
N PHE A 124 -3.25 4.54 6.95
CA PHE A 124 -3.12 5.84 6.29
C PHE A 124 -4.42 6.26 5.60
N SER A 125 -5.11 5.34 4.92
CA SER A 125 -6.40 5.64 4.28
C SER A 125 -7.45 6.02 5.32
N LEU A 126 -7.53 5.27 6.42
CA LEU A 126 -8.46 5.55 7.52
C LEU A 126 -8.18 6.94 8.13
N ALA A 127 -6.92 7.24 8.42
CA ALA A 127 -6.52 8.53 8.96
C ALA A 127 -6.81 9.68 7.99
N GLY A 128 -6.49 9.51 6.72
CA GLY A 128 -6.76 10.50 5.67
C GLY A 128 -8.26 10.74 5.49
N PHE A 129 -9.05 9.67 5.52
CA PHE A 129 -10.50 9.76 5.39
C PHE A 129 -11.15 10.49 6.58
N ILE A 130 -10.93 9.99 7.79
CA ILE A 130 -11.57 10.58 8.98
C ILE A 130 -11.04 12.00 9.23
N GLY A 131 -9.73 12.19 9.08
CA GLY A 131 -9.12 13.49 9.32
C GLY A 131 -9.48 14.52 8.26
N GLY A 132 -9.49 14.13 6.97
CA GLY A 132 -9.95 15.01 5.89
C GLY A 132 -11.40 15.41 6.09
N ARG A 133 -12.27 14.47 6.48
CA ARG A 133 -13.67 14.75 6.76
C ARG A 133 -13.88 15.67 7.96
N ALA A 134 -13.07 15.53 9.00
CA ALA A 134 -13.15 16.41 10.18
C ALA A 134 -12.81 17.87 9.88
N MET A 135 -12.12 18.13 8.75
CA MET A 135 -11.73 19.46 8.30
C MET A 135 -12.74 20.09 7.34
N LEU A 136 -13.80 19.38 6.94
CA LEU A 136 -14.83 19.94 6.05
C LEU A 136 -15.75 20.90 6.80
N PRO A 137 -16.15 22.04 6.18
CA PRO A 137 -17.03 23.04 6.79
C PRO A 137 -18.41 22.51 7.18
N GLU A 138 -18.85 21.40 6.59
CA GLU A 138 -20.20 20.85 6.76
C GLU A 138 -20.46 20.17 8.13
N THR A 139 -19.44 19.96 8.94
CA THR A 139 -19.60 19.40 10.31
C THR A 139 -20.19 20.41 11.31
N GLY A 140 -20.90 21.45 10.83
CA GLY A 140 -21.59 22.45 11.68
C GLY A 140 -20.72 23.64 12.09
N CYS A 141 -19.54 23.74 11.58
CA CYS A 141 -18.56 24.76 11.92
C CYS A 141 -18.58 25.99 10.97
N VAL A 142 -19.74 26.52 10.66
CA VAL A 142 -19.89 27.64 9.70
C VAL A 142 -19.50 29.02 10.29
N VAL A 143 -19.29 29.14 11.59
CA VAL A 143 -19.35 30.46 12.23
C VAL A 143 -18.00 31.10 12.57
N LEU A 144 -16.96 30.33 12.84
CA LEU A 144 -15.64 30.91 13.16
C LEU A 144 -14.51 29.93 12.75
N VAL A 145 -13.74 30.32 11.75
CA VAL A 145 -12.60 29.53 11.20
C VAL A 145 -11.66 29.06 12.29
N ASP A 146 -11.37 29.88 13.30
CA ASP A 146 -10.43 29.54 14.37
C ASP A 146 -10.95 28.44 15.32
N GLN A 147 -12.26 28.43 15.63
CA GLN A 147 -12.84 27.39 16.49
C GLN A 147 -13.00 26.05 15.75
N CYS A 148 -13.28 26.08 14.46
CA CYS A 148 -13.36 24.90 13.62
C CYS A 148 -12.00 24.24 13.45
N MET A 149 -10.97 25.04 13.22
CA MET A 149 -9.60 24.53 13.16
C MET A 149 -9.18 23.84 14.45
N GLY A 150 -9.56 24.40 15.61
CA GLY A 150 -9.26 23.81 16.91
C GLY A 150 -9.92 22.44 17.12
N ALA A 151 -11.21 22.32 16.81
CA ALA A 151 -11.94 21.05 16.92
C ALA A 151 -11.42 19.99 15.92
N GLY A 152 -11.20 20.39 14.68
CA GLY A 152 -10.63 19.51 13.65
C GLY A 152 -9.22 19.05 14.02
N MET A 153 -8.38 19.94 14.54
CA MET A 153 -7.03 19.59 15.01
C MET A 153 -7.05 18.62 16.21
N ALA A 154 -8.01 18.71 17.12
CA ALA A 154 -8.14 17.74 18.21
C ALA A 154 -8.47 16.33 17.70
N ILE A 155 -9.35 16.22 16.69
CA ILE A 155 -9.66 14.95 16.03
C ILE A 155 -8.40 14.43 15.30
N VAL A 156 -7.70 15.28 14.57
CA VAL A 156 -6.44 14.93 13.88
C VAL A 156 -5.39 14.42 14.87
N GLN A 157 -5.22 15.09 16.01
CA GLN A 157 -4.30 14.68 17.06
C GLN A 157 -4.63 13.27 17.59
N THR A 158 -5.92 13.00 17.86
CA THR A 158 -6.38 11.68 18.30
C THR A 158 -6.13 10.61 17.22
N LEU A 159 -6.40 10.92 15.97
CA LEU A 159 -6.15 10.03 14.84
C LEU A 159 -4.67 9.73 14.63
N ILE A 160 -3.80 10.75 14.73
CA ILE A 160 -2.35 10.56 14.67
C ILE A 160 -1.93 9.55 15.73
N THR A 161 -2.35 9.74 16.98
CA THR A 161 -2.00 8.84 18.08
C THR A 161 -2.45 7.39 17.79
N PHE A 162 -3.64 7.20 17.26
CA PHE A 162 -4.19 5.86 16.97
C PHE A 162 -3.56 5.21 15.73
N THR A 163 -3.25 5.97 14.66
CA THR A 163 -2.83 5.42 13.37
C THR A 163 -1.33 5.34 13.18
N VAL A 164 -0.53 6.16 13.87
CA VAL A 164 0.94 6.20 13.71
C VAL A 164 1.59 4.86 14.08
N ILE A 165 1.20 4.25 15.20
CA ILE A 165 1.80 2.98 15.64
C ILE A 165 1.54 1.86 14.64
N PRO A 166 0.28 1.54 14.24
CA PRO A 166 0.04 0.49 13.28
C PRO A 166 0.62 0.79 11.89
N THR A 167 0.61 2.06 11.45
CA THR A 167 1.25 2.46 10.19
C THR A 167 2.76 2.20 10.24
N GLY A 168 3.42 2.63 11.32
CA GLY A 168 4.86 2.37 11.53
C GLY A 168 5.18 0.88 11.61
N ALA A 169 4.36 0.10 12.29
CA ALA A 169 4.47 -1.36 12.33
C ALA A 169 4.33 -1.98 10.92
N GLY A 170 3.35 -1.54 10.14
CA GLY A 170 3.17 -1.97 8.75
C GLY A 170 4.40 -1.66 7.88
N MET A 171 4.93 -0.45 7.96
CA MET A 171 6.17 -0.07 7.26
C MET A 171 7.35 -0.95 7.71
N GLY A 172 7.50 -1.19 9.00
CA GLY A 172 8.53 -2.08 9.56
C GLY A 172 8.42 -3.50 9.01
N LEU A 173 7.22 -4.05 8.91
CA LEU A 173 6.97 -5.37 8.30
C LEU A 173 7.35 -5.39 6.82
N ALA A 174 6.98 -4.38 6.05
CA ALA A 174 7.32 -4.29 4.63
C ALA A 174 8.84 -4.21 4.41
N LEU A 175 9.53 -3.39 5.19
CA LEU A 175 11.00 -3.27 5.15
C LEU A 175 11.68 -4.58 5.56
N THR A 176 11.21 -5.24 6.61
CA THR A 176 11.74 -6.54 7.05
C THR A 176 11.53 -7.59 5.96
N GLY A 177 10.35 -7.65 5.36
CA GLY A 177 10.07 -8.53 4.23
C GLY A 177 11.04 -8.29 3.07
N THR A 178 11.23 -7.04 2.68
CA THR A 178 12.18 -6.66 1.61
C THR A 178 13.62 -7.05 1.96
N ALA A 179 14.07 -6.83 3.19
CA ALA A 179 15.40 -7.24 3.65
C ALA A 179 15.59 -8.76 3.55
N ILE A 180 14.60 -9.55 3.96
CA ILE A 180 14.59 -11.01 3.80
C ILE A 180 14.70 -11.40 2.32
N GLY A 181 13.98 -10.71 1.43
CA GLY A 181 14.06 -10.91 -0.01
C GLY A 181 15.47 -10.66 -0.56
N ILE A 182 16.09 -9.55 -0.18
CA ILE A 182 17.47 -9.23 -0.56
C ILE A 182 18.44 -10.31 -0.08
N ILE A 183 18.36 -10.70 1.18
CA ILE A 183 19.21 -11.76 1.75
C ILE A 183 19.04 -13.06 0.97
N ASN A 184 17.80 -13.47 0.68
CA ASN A 184 17.52 -14.68 -0.06
C ASN A 184 18.14 -14.66 -1.48
N ILE A 185 18.04 -13.55 -2.18
CA ILE A 185 18.65 -13.38 -3.50
C ILE A 185 20.19 -13.38 -3.41
N LEU A 186 20.78 -12.68 -2.45
CA LEU A 186 22.23 -12.66 -2.26
C LEU A 186 22.79 -14.08 -1.97
N ILE A 187 22.11 -14.86 -1.15
CA ILE A 187 22.47 -16.26 -0.90
C ILE A 187 22.35 -17.08 -2.19
N THR A 188 21.27 -16.88 -2.96
CA THR A 188 21.04 -17.55 -4.24
C THR A 188 22.15 -17.24 -5.25
N LEU A 189 22.56 -15.98 -5.36
CA LEU A 189 23.61 -15.56 -6.31
C LEU A 189 25.01 -16.09 -5.94
N ARG A 190 25.28 -16.30 -4.65
CA ARG A 190 26.56 -16.83 -4.16
C ARG A 190 26.71 -18.35 -4.35
N GLN A 191 25.66 -19.06 -4.75
CA GLN A 191 25.78 -20.50 -5.05
C GLN A 191 26.76 -20.70 -6.19
N LYS A 192 27.84 -21.44 -5.92
CA LYS A 192 28.73 -21.95 -6.97
C LYS A 192 27.98 -23.02 -7.77
N GLU A 193 28.23 -23.03 -9.07
CA GLU A 193 27.74 -24.08 -9.97
C GLU A 193 28.30 -25.45 -9.60
#